data_d16c8407f6acb5586ecc850aac1e908d
#
_entry.id   d16c8407f6acb5586ecc850aac1e908d
#
_cell.length_a   1.000
_cell.length_b   1.000
_cell.length_c   1.000
_cell.angle_alpha   90.00
_cell.angle_beta   90.00
_cell.angle_gamma   90.00
#
_symmetry.space_group_name_H-M   'P 1'
#
loop_
_entity.id
_entity.type
_entity.pdbx_description
1 polymer ?
#
loop_
_entity_poly.entity_id
_entity_poly.type
_entity_poly.pdbx_seq_one_letter_code
_entity_poly.pdbx_strand_id
1 'polypeptide(L)'
;FIIDEVHNLSTAAFDVLLKPLEEPPSYCTFILCTTELHKIPVTIRSRCETYAFHPISPVPMKERLKEVLAEQNATCEEDALNLIVRNANGGMRDALGILEQLMAGTDGAITAEAAKKQLGVLDTDAVLGTLSSVIRMDTAASLSSMESLLSGGRSPSLIAETALRALTDMITMKSTGNRQSVMHSRDYIETIWKMGQGISFNRLYWLCEQFCDLRMAVRGSADPALDLRLALIRLSHQEIISSDTV
;
A
#
# COMPACT_ATOMS: atom_id res chain seq x y z
N PHE A 1 -26.45 -20.88 -11.65
CA PHE A 1 -25.19 -20.64 -12.39
C PHE A 1 -24.48 -19.42 -11.80
N ILE A 2 -23.17 -19.54 -11.56
CA ILE A 2 -22.32 -18.42 -11.12
C ILE A 2 -21.34 -18.13 -12.25
N ILE A 3 -21.34 -16.89 -12.75
CA ILE A 3 -20.39 -16.42 -13.77
C ILE A 3 -19.52 -15.36 -13.10
N ASP A 4 -18.28 -15.75 -12.80
CA ASP A 4 -17.32 -14.84 -12.21
C ASP A 4 -16.61 -14.02 -13.29
N GLU A 5 -16.20 -12.79 -12.93
CA GLU A 5 -15.57 -11.82 -13.83
C GLU A 5 -16.34 -11.65 -15.16
N VAL A 6 -17.66 -11.55 -15.06
CA VAL A 6 -18.57 -11.53 -16.20
C VAL A 6 -18.27 -10.42 -17.22
N HIS A 7 -17.55 -9.36 -16.83
CA HIS A 7 -17.09 -8.30 -17.71
C HIS A 7 -16.09 -8.77 -18.80
N ASN A 8 -15.54 -9.98 -18.67
CA ASN A 8 -14.65 -10.59 -19.68
C ASN A 8 -15.42 -11.31 -20.79
N LEU A 9 -16.74 -11.40 -20.71
CA LEU A 9 -17.54 -11.97 -21.77
C LEU A 9 -17.54 -11.07 -23.01
N SER A 10 -17.56 -11.71 -24.19
CA SER A 10 -17.75 -10.98 -25.45
C SER A 10 -19.19 -10.42 -25.57
N THR A 11 -19.37 -9.40 -26.40
CA THR A 11 -20.69 -8.84 -26.69
C THR A 11 -21.68 -9.92 -27.14
N ALA A 12 -21.26 -10.83 -28.03
CA ALA A 12 -22.09 -11.92 -28.50
C ALA A 12 -22.50 -12.89 -27.36
N ALA A 13 -21.61 -13.10 -26.36
CA ALA A 13 -21.95 -13.92 -25.19
C ALA A 13 -22.98 -13.21 -24.29
N PHE A 14 -22.91 -11.89 -24.14
CA PHE A 14 -23.94 -11.12 -23.44
C PHE A 14 -25.30 -11.20 -24.15
N ASP A 15 -25.31 -11.12 -25.48
CA ASP A 15 -26.56 -11.22 -26.27
C ASP A 15 -27.26 -12.59 -26.07
N VAL A 16 -26.46 -13.68 -25.96
CA VAL A 16 -27.02 -15.03 -25.69
C VAL A 16 -27.61 -15.10 -24.27
N LEU A 17 -27.07 -14.36 -23.30
CA LEU A 17 -27.59 -14.34 -21.94
C LEU A 17 -28.90 -13.57 -21.77
N LEU A 18 -29.24 -12.68 -22.68
CA LEU A 18 -30.43 -11.84 -22.55
C LEU A 18 -31.71 -12.66 -22.38
N LYS A 19 -31.95 -13.66 -23.25
CA LYS A 19 -33.16 -14.48 -23.20
C LYS A 19 -33.28 -15.30 -21.89
N PRO A 20 -32.24 -16.02 -21.42
CA PRO A 20 -32.26 -16.69 -20.11
C PRO A 20 -32.46 -15.78 -18.92
N LEU A 21 -32.04 -14.52 -19.01
CA LEU A 21 -32.21 -13.55 -17.92
C LEU A 21 -33.61 -12.90 -17.94
N GLU A 22 -34.26 -12.80 -19.10
CA GLU A 22 -35.65 -12.32 -19.23
C GLU A 22 -36.65 -13.34 -18.74
N GLU A 23 -36.48 -14.61 -19.13
CA GLU A 23 -37.37 -15.72 -18.82
C GLU A 23 -36.58 -16.89 -18.20
N PRO A 24 -36.09 -16.73 -16.97
CA PRO A 24 -35.30 -17.80 -16.33
C PRO A 24 -36.21 -18.99 -16.00
N PRO A 25 -35.75 -20.25 -16.26
CA PRO A 25 -36.43 -21.42 -15.76
C PRO A 25 -36.59 -21.34 -14.24
N SER A 26 -37.70 -21.84 -13.70
CA SER A 26 -38.03 -21.75 -12.26
C SER A 26 -37.00 -22.41 -11.34
N TYR A 27 -36.18 -23.30 -11.88
CA TYR A 27 -35.11 -23.99 -11.16
C TYR A 27 -33.73 -23.37 -11.37
N CYS A 28 -33.65 -22.21 -12.06
CA CYS A 28 -32.36 -21.58 -12.43
C CYS A 28 -32.23 -20.21 -11.81
N THR A 29 -31.12 -19.98 -11.15
CA THR A 29 -30.69 -18.66 -10.68
C THR A 29 -29.34 -18.33 -11.31
N PHE A 30 -29.18 -17.11 -11.83
CA PHE A 30 -27.92 -16.60 -12.33
C PHE A 30 -27.31 -15.63 -11.32
N ILE A 31 -26.04 -15.83 -10.99
CA ILE A 31 -25.22 -14.92 -10.17
C ILE A 31 -24.09 -14.45 -11.06
N LEU A 32 -24.07 -13.16 -11.36
CA LEU A 32 -23.06 -12.50 -12.19
C LEU A 32 -22.15 -11.69 -11.28
N CYS A 33 -20.85 -12.02 -11.22
CA CYS A 33 -19.88 -11.32 -10.40
C CYS A 33 -18.98 -10.46 -11.30
N THR A 34 -18.68 -9.23 -10.86
CA THR A 34 -17.75 -8.34 -11.57
C THR A 34 -17.12 -7.32 -10.64
N THR A 35 -15.87 -6.97 -10.91
CA THR A 35 -15.18 -5.83 -10.33
C THR A 35 -15.38 -4.55 -11.13
N GLU A 36 -15.92 -4.64 -12.38
CA GLU A 36 -16.05 -3.54 -13.33
C GLU A 36 -17.50 -3.38 -13.85
N LEU A 37 -18.39 -2.94 -12.97
CA LEU A 37 -19.82 -2.80 -13.28
C LEU A 37 -20.07 -1.91 -14.52
N HIS A 38 -19.20 -0.94 -14.79
CA HIS A 38 -19.34 -0.03 -15.94
C HIS A 38 -19.15 -0.74 -17.30
N LYS A 39 -18.47 -1.88 -17.34
CA LYS A 39 -18.27 -2.70 -18.55
C LYS A 39 -19.47 -3.62 -18.86
N ILE A 40 -20.40 -3.77 -17.92
CA ILE A 40 -21.58 -4.62 -18.12
C ILE A 40 -22.63 -3.85 -18.91
N PRO A 41 -23.13 -4.40 -20.04
CA PRO A 41 -24.20 -3.76 -20.84
C PRO A 41 -25.42 -3.39 -19.99
N VAL A 42 -25.98 -2.22 -20.26
CA VAL A 42 -27.19 -1.72 -19.56
C VAL A 42 -28.34 -2.71 -19.70
N THR A 43 -28.45 -3.39 -20.85
CA THR A 43 -29.46 -4.42 -21.13
C THR A 43 -29.41 -5.62 -20.20
N ILE A 44 -28.20 -6.02 -19.75
CA ILE A 44 -28.01 -7.07 -18.74
C ILE A 44 -28.32 -6.52 -17.35
N ARG A 45 -27.76 -5.33 -17.02
CA ARG A 45 -27.92 -4.71 -15.69
C ARG A 45 -29.39 -4.43 -15.34
N SER A 46 -30.20 -4.06 -16.31
CA SER A 46 -31.65 -3.78 -16.12
C SER A 46 -32.47 -5.03 -15.78
N ARG A 47 -31.91 -6.24 -15.97
CA ARG A 47 -32.56 -7.53 -15.70
C ARG A 47 -32.02 -8.22 -14.47
N CYS A 48 -31.10 -7.59 -13.77
CA CYS A 48 -30.46 -8.13 -12.58
C CYS A 48 -30.63 -7.19 -11.38
N GLU A 49 -30.79 -7.76 -10.20
CA GLU A 49 -30.60 -7.01 -8.97
C GLU A 49 -29.10 -6.79 -8.74
N THR A 50 -28.72 -5.57 -8.33
CA THR A 50 -27.31 -5.22 -8.11
C THR A 50 -27.00 -5.13 -6.63
N TYR A 51 -26.05 -5.92 -6.18
CA TYR A 51 -25.52 -5.94 -4.81
C TYR A 51 -24.08 -5.44 -4.82
N ALA A 52 -23.83 -4.29 -4.19
CA ALA A 52 -22.47 -3.75 -4.07
C ALA A 52 -21.77 -4.31 -2.84
N PHE A 53 -20.62 -4.94 -3.06
CA PHE A 53 -19.74 -5.39 -1.99
C PHE A 53 -18.64 -4.36 -1.79
N HIS A 54 -18.47 -3.92 -0.56
CA HIS A 54 -17.44 -2.95 -0.17
C HIS A 54 -16.27 -3.65 0.52
N PRO A 55 -15.07 -3.04 0.52
CA PRO A 55 -13.96 -3.52 1.31
C PRO A 55 -14.35 -3.71 2.78
N ILE A 56 -13.93 -4.81 3.37
CA ILE A 56 -14.23 -5.14 4.77
C ILE A 56 -13.46 -4.18 5.68
N SER A 57 -14.14 -3.58 6.64
CA SER A 57 -13.50 -2.69 7.61
C SER A 57 -12.56 -3.45 8.55
N PRO A 58 -11.57 -2.76 9.16
CA PRO A 58 -10.53 -3.41 9.98
C PRO A 58 -11.07 -4.24 11.15
N VAL A 59 -12.13 -3.79 11.82
CA VAL A 59 -12.64 -4.45 13.02
C VAL A 59 -13.21 -5.84 12.71
N PRO A 60 -14.23 -6.01 11.84
CA PRO A 60 -14.76 -7.33 11.51
C PRO A 60 -13.71 -8.23 10.82
N MET A 61 -12.77 -7.66 10.08
CA MET A 61 -11.68 -8.44 9.50
C MET A 61 -10.80 -9.07 10.59
N LYS A 62 -10.41 -8.29 11.62
CA LYS A 62 -9.65 -8.81 12.76
C LYS A 62 -10.41 -9.88 13.54
N GLU A 63 -11.70 -9.68 13.76
CA GLU A 63 -12.55 -10.65 14.45
C GLU A 63 -12.50 -12.00 13.71
N ARG A 64 -12.69 -11.98 12.39
CA ARG A 64 -12.62 -13.21 11.59
C ARG A 64 -11.24 -13.87 11.62
N LEU A 65 -10.16 -13.10 11.55
CA LEU A 65 -8.80 -13.63 11.66
C LEU A 65 -8.55 -14.28 13.03
N LYS A 66 -9.07 -13.69 14.13
CA LYS A 66 -8.97 -14.27 15.48
C LYS A 66 -9.74 -15.58 15.60
N GLU A 67 -10.90 -15.69 14.97
CA GLU A 67 -11.65 -16.95 14.92
C GLU A 67 -10.83 -18.06 14.22
N VAL A 68 -10.26 -17.74 13.05
CA VAL A 68 -9.44 -18.71 12.29
C VAL A 68 -8.19 -19.12 13.09
N LEU A 69 -7.52 -18.18 13.77
CA LEU A 69 -6.39 -18.49 14.65
C LEU A 69 -6.78 -19.44 15.78
N ALA A 70 -7.93 -19.21 16.39
CA ALA A 70 -8.45 -20.08 17.46
C ALA A 70 -8.76 -21.50 16.93
N GLU A 71 -9.37 -21.63 15.75
CA GLU A 71 -9.62 -22.92 15.08
C GLU A 71 -8.33 -23.70 14.79
N GLN A 72 -7.25 -22.99 14.49
CA GLN A 72 -5.93 -23.55 14.17
C GLN A 72 -5.01 -23.72 15.39
N ASN A 73 -5.48 -23.37 16.61
CA ASN A 73 -4.68 -23.34 17.84
C ASN A 73 -3.40 -22.49 17.71
N ALA A 74 -3.45 -21.42 16.91
CA ALA A 74 -2.35 -20.48 16.70
C ALA A 74 -2.58 -19.17 17.47
N THR A 75 -1.48 -18.49 17.81
CA THR A 75 -1.51 -17.17 18.46
C THR A 75 -0.92 -16.11 17.56
N CYS A 76 -1.41 -14.89 17.67
CA CYS A 76 -0.93 -13.76 16.89
C CYS A 76 -0.93 -12.49 17.74
N GLU A 77 0.19 -11.78 17.73
CA GLU A 77 0.26 -10.46 18.38
C GLU A 77 -0.69 -9.47 17.72
N GLU A 78 -1.26 -8.57 18.50
CA GLU A 78 -2.22 -7.57 17.98
C GLU A 78 -1.59 -6.68 16.89
N ASP A 79 -0.30 -6.36 17.02
CA ASP A 79 0.42 -5.59 16.00
C ASP A 79 0.63 -6.38 14.70
N ALA A 80 0.84 -7.69 14.77
CA ALA A 80 0.87 -8.56 13.60
C ALA A 80 -0.49 -8.61 12.91
N LEU A 81 -1.59 -8.73 13.67
CA LEU A 81 -2.94 -8.65 13.13
C LEU A 81 -3.22 -7.30 12.44
N ASN A 82 -2.76 -6.20 13.04
CA ASN A 82 -2.85 -4.87 12.44
C ASN A 82 -2.12 -4.80 11.09
N LEU A 83 -0.95 -5.41 10.99
CA LEU A 83 -0.17 -5.48 9.75
C LEU A 83 -0.89 -6.29 8.67
N ILE A 84 -1.44 -7.46 9.02
CA ILE A 84 -2.22 -8.30 8.10
C ILE A 84 -3.40 -7.51 7.53
N VAL A 85 -4.21 -6.91 8.39
CA VAL A 85 -5.41 -6.16 7.99
C VAL A 85 -5.09 -4.97 7.10
N ARG A 86 -4.01 -4.23 7.39
CA ARG A 86 -3.55 -3.11 6.54
C ARG A 86 -3.13 -3.58 5.16
N ASN A 87 -2.39 -4.69 5.06
CA ASN A 87 -1.91 -5.19 3.78
C ASN A 87 -3.02 -5.85 2.94
N ALA A 88 -4.06 -6.36 3.57
CA ALA A 88 -5.21 -6.98 2.90
C ALA A 88 -6.15 -5.98 2.21
N ASN A 89 -6.02 -4.67 2.50
CA ASN A 89 -6.81 -3.59 1.86
C ASN A 89 -8.33 -3.87 1.79
N GLY A 90 -8.88 -4.53 2.81
CA GLY A 90 -10.30 -4.89 2.88
C GLY A 90 -10.67 -6.20 2.18
N GLY A 91 -9.71 -6.94 1.60
CA GLY A 91 -9.90 -8.26 0.99
C GLY A 91 -9.72 -9.39 2.01
N MET A 92 -10.78 -10.15 2.32
CA MET A 92 -10.69 -11.27 3.27
C MET A 92 -9.81 -12.40 2.72
N ARG A 93 -9.87 -12.69 1.41
CA ARG A 93 -9.02 -13.70 0.77
C ARG A 93 -7.54 -13.37 0.95
N ASP A 94 -7.17 -12.10 0.75
CA ASP A 94 -5.80 -11.63 0.91
C ASP A 94 -5.37 -11.71 2.38
N ALA A 95 -6.25 -11.30 3.31
CA ALA A 95 -5.97 -11.37 4.74
C ALA A 95 -5.71 -12.82 5.21
N LEU A 96 -6.54 -13.76 4.75
CA LEU A 96 -6.37 -15.19 5.08
C LEU A 96 -5.13 -15.77 4.43
N GLY A 97 -4.82 -15.43 3.17
CA GLY A 97 -3.60 -15.87 2.50
C GLY A 97 -2.33 -15.37 3.20
N ILE A 98 -2.32 -14.11 3.65
CA ILE A 98 -1.23 -13.56 4.45
C ILE A 98 -1.11 -14.30 5.79
N LEU A 99 -2.23 -14.54 6.48
CA LEU A 99 -2.26 -15.26 7.75
C LEU A 99 -1.69 -16.68 7.59
N GLU A 100 -2.12 -17.42 6.57
CA GLU A 100 -1.65 -18.76 6.27
C GLU A 100 -0.13 -18.81 6.02
N GLN A 101 0.38 -17.86 5.22
CA GLN A 101 1.82 -17.75 4.98
C GLN A 101 2.60 -17.48 6.27
N LEU A 102 2.10 -16.61 7.15
CA LEU A 102 2.74 -16.32 8.44
C LEU A 102 2.72 -17.53 9.36
N MET A 103 1.61 -18.27 9.40
CA MET A 103 1.50 -19.50 10.19
C MET A 103 2.49 -20.58 9.72
N ALA A 104 2.65 -20.75 8.40
CA ALA A 104 3.60 -21.70 7.83
C ALA A 104 5.07 -21.37 8.15
N GLY A 105 5.38 -20.11 8.39
CA GLY A 105 6.73 -19.63 8.73
C GLY A 105 7.04 -19.55 10.23
N THR A 106 6.09 -19.93 11.09
CA THR A 106 6.23 -19.81 12.56
C THR A 106 5.70 -21.07 13.25
N ASP A 107 6.28 -21.44 14.40
CA ASP A 107 5.83 -22.59 15.20
C ASP A 107 4.55 -22.28 16.01
N GLY A 108 3.52 -21.71 15.37
CA GLY A 108 2.22 -21.44 15.98
C GLY A 108 2.09 -20.09 16.71
N ALA A 109 3.15 -19.28 16.79
CA ALA A 109 3.10 -17.94 17.38
C ALA A 109 3.56 -16.89 16.37
N ILE A 110 2.63 -16.07 15.86
CA ILE A 110 2.92 -15.00 14.90
C ILE A 110 3.26 -13.72 15.66
N THR A 111 4.53 -13.32 15.61
CA THR A 111 4.99 -12.06 16.18
C THR A 111 4.92 -10.92 15.16
N ALA A 112 4.86 -9.68 15.65
CA ALA A 112 4.92 -8.49 14.79
C ALA A 112 6.20 -8.44 13.95
N GLU A 113 7.33 -8.89 14.50
CA GLU A 113 8.62 -9.00 13.80
C GLU A 113 8.56 -9.99 12.64
N ALA A 114 8.01 -11.19 12.86
CA ALA A 114 7.84 -12.19 11.80
C ALA A 114 6.92 -11.66 10.69
N ALA A 115 5.81 -11.02 11.06
CA ALA A 115 4.90 -10.40 10.12
C ALA A 115 5.56 -9.29 9.30
N LYS A 116 6.31 -8.37 9.93
CA LYS A 116 7.08 -7.33 9.24
C LYS A 116 8.07 -7.91 8.24
N LYS A 117 8.82 -8.94 8.66
CA LYS A 117 9.83 -9.58 7.82
C LYS A 117 9.20 -10.25 6.59
N GLN A 118 8.14 -11.02 6.78
CA GLN A 118 7.51 -11.80 5.72
C GLN A 118 6.69 -10.95 4.76
N LEU A 119 5.97 -9.96 5.27
CA LEU A 119 5.21 -9.01 4.44
C LEU A 119 6.10 -7.98 3.74
N GLY A 120 7.41 -8.02 3.97
CA GLY A 120 8.31 -7.00 3.44
C GLY A 120 7.95 -5.60 3.95
N VAL A 121 7.23 -5.52 5.08
CA VAL A 121 6.87 -4.22 5.66
C VAL A 121 8.16 -3.49 5.97
N LEU A 122 8.33 -2.38 5.28
CA LEU A 122 9.49 -1.53 5.50
C LEU A 122 9.49 -1.07 6.96
N ASP A 123 10.66 -1.13 7.55
CA ASP A 123 10.91 -0.37 8.75
C ASP A 123 10.78 1.12 8.39
N THR A 124 9.59 1.66 8.63
CA THR A 124 9.28 3.07 8.32
C THR A 124 10.29 3.99 9.00
N ASP A 125 10.77 3.64 10.18
CA ASP A 125 11.75 4.43 10.93
C ASP A 125 13.10 4.45 10.22
N ALA A 126 13.53 3.37 9.60
CA ALA A 126 14.76 3.35 8.80
C ALA A 126 14.63 4.20 7.52
N VAL A 127 13.48 4.21 6.85
CA VAL A 127 13.22 5.12 5.72
C VAL A 127 13.14 6.58 6.18
N LEU A 128 12.50 6.84 7.32
CA LEU A 128 12.47 8.18 7.91
C LEU A 128 13.88 8.65 8.30
N GLY A 129 14.74 7.75 8.78
CA GLY A 129 16.16 8.02 9.01
C GLY A 129 16.90 8.46 7.74
N THR A 130 16.72 7.72 6.64
CA THR A 130 17.26 8.07 5.32
C THR A 130 16.73 9.43 4.86
N LEU A 131 15.42 9.64 4.94
CA LEU A 131 14.79 10.90 4.55
C LEU A 131 15.25 12.08 5.42
N SER A 132 15.44 11.86 6.71
CA SER A 132 16.00 12.87 7.63
C SER A 132 17.40 13.29 7.19
N SER A 133 18.25 12.36 6.75
CA SER A 133 19.59 12.65 6.24
C SER A 133 19.53 13.46 4.93
N VAL A 134 18.59 13.13 4.03
CA VAL A 134 18.33 13.92 2.79
C VAL A 134 17.91 15.34 3.14
N ILE A 135 16.99 15.53 4.09
CA ILE A 135 16.53 16.84 4.54
C ILE A 135 17.69 17.67 5.11
N ARG A 136 18.60 17.05 5.85
CA ARG A 136 19.79 17.69 6.44
C ARG A 136 20.93 17.90 5.45
N MET A 137 20.77 17.44 4.20
CA MET A 137 21.82 17.47 3.17
C MET A 137 23.09 16.69 3.57
N ASP A 138 22.90 15.57 4.26
CA ASP A 138 23.96 14.64 4.64
C ASP A 138 23.96 13.46 3.67
N THR A 139 24.69 13.60 2.57
CA THR A 139 24.78 12.61 1.50
C THR A 139 25.37 11.27 2.01
N ALA A 140 26.40 11.34 2.84
CA ALA A 140 27.06 10.15 3.35
C ALA A 140 26.11 9.31 4.23
N ALA A 141 25.41 9.95 5.16
CA ALA A 141 24.43 9.29 6.01
C ALA A 141 23.22 8.77 5.22
N SER A 142 22.75 9.50 4.19
CA SER A 142 21.63 9.08 3.35
C SER A 142 21.97 7.81 2.56
N LEU A 143 23.17 7.73 1.99
CA LEU A 143 23.64 6.56 1.25
C LEU A 143 23.87 5.35 2.16
N SER A 144 24.50 5.54 3.32
CA SER A 144 24.71 4.46 4.29
C SER A 144 23.41 3.85 4.79
N SER A 145 22.42 4.69 5.12
CA SER A 145 21.09 4.23 5.54
C SER A 145 20.37 3.48 4.42
N MET A 146 20.46 3.98 3.18
CA MET A 146 19.87 3.33 2.00
C MET A 146 20.52 1.96 1.74
N GLU A 147 21.87 1.86 1.79
CA GLU A 147 22.58 0.58 1.61
C GLU A 147 22.17 -0.45 2.65
N SER A 148 21.95 -0.02 3.89
CA SER A 148 21.42 -0.89 4.96
C SER A 148 20.02 -1.41 4.64
N LEU A 149 19.13 -0.56 4.07
CA LEU A 149 17.79 -0.97 3.64
C LEU A 149 17.85 -1.97 2.48
N LEU A 150 18.68 -1.71 1.47
CA LEU A 150 18.83 -2.58 0.29
C LEU A 150 19.46 -3.94 0.65
N SER A 151 20.50 -3.95 1.48
CA SER A 151 21.14 -5.19 1.96
C SER A 151 20.20 -6.02 2.84
N GLY A 152 19.25 -5.36 3.53
CA GLY A 152 18.14 -6.01 4.22
C GLY A 152 17.03 -6.55 3.29
N GLY A 153 17.26 -6.55 1.96
CA GLY A 153 16.32 -7.08 0.96
C GLY A 153 15.13 -6.18 0.67
N ARG A 154 15.21 -4.89 0.98
CA ARG A 154 14.10 -3.94 0.76
C ARG A 154 14.05 -3.46 -0.69
N SER A 155 12.85 -3.43 -1.26
CA SER A 155 12.64 -2.95 -2.63
C SER A 155 12.90 -1.44 -2.74
N PRO A 156 13.72 -0.99 -3.72
CA PRO A 156 13.91 0.44 -4.01
C PRO A 156 12.59 1.18 -4.27
N SER A 157 11.65 0.56 -4.96
CA SER A 157 10.33 1.14 -5.24
C SER A 157 9.55 1.40 -3.94
N LEU A 158 9.62 0.46 -3.00
CA LEU A 158 8.93 0.59 -1.72
C LEU A 158 9.59 1.67 -0.83
N ILE A 159 10.93 1.79 -0.87
CA ILE A 159 11.66 2.87 -0.18
C ILE A 159 11.22 4.23 -0.72
N ALA A 160 11.21 4.41 -2.04
CA ALA A 160 10.80 5.67 -2.68
C ALA A 160 9.34 6.01 -2.37
N GLU A 161 8.43 5.04 -2.41
CA GLU A 161 7.02 5.23 -2.11
C GLU A 161 6.78 5.61 -0.64
N THR A 162 7.47 4.96 0.29
CA THR A 162 7.35 5.27 1.72
C THR A 162 7.90 6.65 2.04
N ALA A 163 9.04 7.04 1.44
CA ALA A 163 9.59 8.37 1.59
C ALA A 163 8.65 9.45 1.03
N LEU A 164 8.08 9.23 -0.16
CA LEU A 164 7.11 10.15 -0.77
C LEU A 164 5.87 10.32 0.12
N ARG A 165 5.35 9.23 0.67
CA ARG A 165 4.21 9.26 1.59
C ARG A 165 4.52 10.10 2.83
N ALA A 166 5.68 9.91 3.45
CA ALA A 166 6.11 10.69 4.60
C ALA A 166 6.25 12.19 4.27
N LEU A 167 6.81 12.54 3.11
CA LEU A 167 6.90 13.92 2.63
C LEU A 167 5.51 14.55 2.44
N THR A 168 4.58 13.80 1.84
CA THR A 168 3.19 14.24 1.64
C THR A 168 2.49 14.51 2.97
N ASP A 169 2.68 13.61 3.95
CA ASP A 169 2.15 13.80 5.30
C ASP A 169 2.74 15.03 5.99
N MET A 170 4.05 15.26 5.85
CA MET A 170 4.70 16.49 6.37
C MET A 170 4.09 17.76 5.76
N ILE A 171 3.89 17.79 4.42
CA ILE A 171 3.25 18.91 3.74
C ILE A 171 1.84 19.13 4.27
N THR A 172 1.05 18.06 4.38
CA THR A 172 -0.32 18.13 4.86
C THR A 172 -0.40 18.73 6.27
N MET A 173 0.42 18.23 7.19
CA MET A 173 0.48 18.76 8.56
C MET A 173 0.98 20.20 8.61
N LYS A 174 1.98 20.54 7.78
CA LYS A 174 2.54 21.89 7.74
C LYS A 174 1.56 22.91 7.14
N SER A 175 0.80 22.50 6.11
CA SER A 175 -0.23 23.34 5.46
C SER A 175 -1.44 23.57 6.35
N THR A 176 -1.85 22.57 7.11
CA THR A 176 -3.04 22.64 7.98
C THR A 176 -2.72 23.17 9.37
N GLY A 177 -1.46 23.17 9.78
CA GLY A 177 -1.04 23.43 11.16
C GLY A 177 -1.54 22.39 12.16
N ASN A 178 -2.11 21.28 11.68
CA ASN A 178 -2.76 20.26 12.50
C ASN A 178 -2.05 18.90 12.39
N ARG A 179 -1.55 18.39 13.52
CA ARG A 179 -0.92 17.07 13.59
C ARG A 179 -1.90 15.90 13.35
N GLN A 180 -3.18 16.13 13.56
CA GLN A 180 -4.23 15.11 13.37
C GLN A 180 -4.77 15.05 11.93
N SER A 181 -4.21 15.85 11.03
CA SER A 181 -4.59 15.84 9.60
C SER A 181 -4.15 14.57 8.87
N VAL A 182 -3.31 13.73 9.49
CA VAL A 182 -2.85 12.43 8.98
C VAL A 182 -3.20 11.32 9.97
N MET A 183 -3.61 10.16 9.44
CA MET A 183 -4.03 9.01 10.25
C MET A 183 -2.88 7.99 10.36
N HIS A 184 -2.02 8.17 11.36
CA HIS A 184 -0.90 7.28 11.66
C HIS A 184 -0.72 7.08 13.18
N SER A 185 0.26 6.25 13.56
CA SER A 185 0.64 6.09 14.96
C SER A 185 1.18 7.41 15.54
N ARG A 186 1.04 7.58 16.85
CA ARG A 186 1.50 8.80 17.53
C ARG A 186 3.00 9.05 17.32
N ASP A 187 3.81 7.99 17.41
CA ASP A 187 5.26 8.08 17.28
C ASP A 187 5.68 8.53 15.86
N TYR A 188 5.02 7.97 14.83
CA TYR A 188 5.22 8.39 13.45
C TYR A 188 4.88 9.89 13.28
N ILE A 189 3.70 10.31 13.76
CA ILE A 189 3.25 11.72 13.66
C ILE A 189 4.24 12.65 14.35
N GLU A 190 4.74 12.31 15.54
CA GLU A 190 5.72 13.12 16.24
C GLU A 190 7.05 13.20 15.50
N THR A 191 7.51 12.09 14.91
CA THR A 191 8.76 12.04 14.14
C THR A 191 8.69 12.94 12.91
N ILE A 192 7.66 12.74 12.06
CA ILE A 192 7.54 13.54 10.82
C ILE A 192 7.23 14.99 11.09
N TRP A 193 6.49 15.31 12.18
CA TRP A 193 6.27 16.68 12.61
C TRP A 193 7.59 17.39 12.96
N LYS A 194 8.45 16.76 13.75
CA LYS A 194 9.78 17.28 14.09
C LYS A 194 10.64 17.48 12.84
N MET A 195 10.66 16.53 11.92
CA MET A 195 11.38 16.64 10.66
C MET A 195 10.87 17.81 9.81
N GLY A 196 9.56 17.99 9.74
CA GLY A 196 8.92 19.06 8.97
C GLY A 196 9.17 20.48 9.51
N GLN A 197 9.48 20.64 10.80
CA GLN A 197 9.80 21.94 11.39
C GLN A 197 11.14 22.50 10.88
N GLY A 198 12.12 21.66 10.63
CA GLY A 198 13.47 22.03 10.20
C GLY A 198 13.61 22.34 8.70
N ILE A 199 12.54 22.24 7.91
CA ILE A 199 12.59 22.39 6.46
C ILE A 199 11.61 23.47 5.98
N SER A 200 12.01 24.30 5.00
CA SER A 200 11.12 25.27 4.37
C SER A 200 10.02 24.58 3.56
N PHE A 201 8.87 25.27 3.39
CA PHE A 201 7.77 24.69 2.61
C PHE A 201 8.18 24.45 1.14
N ASN A 202 8.90 25.39 0.53
CA ASN A 202 9.37 25.25 -0.85
C ASN A 202 10.30 24.04 -1.02
N ARG A 203 11.24 23.85 -0.09
CA ARG A 203 12.15 22.70 -0.13
C ARG A 203 11.41 21.37 0.06
N LEU A 204 10.43 21.35 0.97
CA LEU A 204 9.60 20.17 1.21
C LEU A 204 8.76 19.81 -0.02
N TYR A 205 8.15 20.81 -0.66
CA TYR A 205 7.38 20.63 -1.88
C TYR A 205 8.27 20.12 -3.03
N TRP A 206 9.43 20.75 -3.23
CA TRP A 206 10.40 20.30 -4.23
C TRP A 206 10.85 18.85 -4.00
N LEU A 207 11.13 18.44 -2.76
CA LEU A 207 11.43 17.03 -2.45
C LEU A 207 10.28 16.09 -2.83
N CYS A 208 9.03 16.48 -2.59
CA CYS A 208 7.88 15.69 -3.02
C CYS A 208 7.84 15.49 -4.53
N GLU A 209 8.08 16.52 -5.32
CA GLU A 209 8.14 16.43 -6.78
C GLU A 209 9.24 15.45 -7.20
N GLN A 210 10.45 15.62 -6.66
CA GLN A 210 11.58 14.75 -6.98
C GLN A 210 11.33 13.28 -6.60
N PHE A 211 10.71 13.01 -5.44
CA PHE A 211 10.36 11.65 -5.04
C PHE A 211 9.18 11.08 -5.84
N CYS A 212 8.30 11.93 -6.36
CA CYS A 212 7.25 11.51 -7.28
C CYS A 212 7.85 10.99 -8.61
N ASP A 213 8.79 11.75 -9.18
CA ASP A 213 9.52 11.36 -10.39
C ASP A 213 10.37 10.09 -10.16
N LEU A 214 11.07 10.02 -9.03
CA LEU A 214 11.86 8.87 -8.64
C LEU A 214 10.99 7.60 -8.55
N ARG A 215 9.82 7.67 -7.94
CA ARG A 215 8.88 6.54 -7.84
C ARG A 215 8.49 6.01 -9.22
N MET A 216 8.30 6.89 -10.19
CA MET A 216 7.98 6.48 -11.57
C MET A 216 9.19 5.87 -12.26
N ALA A 217 10.36 6.48 -12.13
CA ALA A 217 11.60 6.00 -12.72
C ALA A 217 11.98 4.60 -12.22
N VAL A 218 11.98 4.39 -10.91
CA VAL A 218 12.36 3.12 -10.25
C VAL A 218 11.45 1.95 -10.67
N ARG A 219 10.16 2.19 -10.96
CA ARG A 219 9.22 1.12 -11.39
C ARG A 219 9.53 0.55 -12.77
N GLY A 220 10.09 1.35 -13.67
CA GLY A 220 10.40 0.95 -15.04
C GLY A 220 11.88 0.69 -15.30
N SER A 221 12.73 0.80 -14.28
CA SER A 221 14.18 0.74 -14.41
C SER A 221 14.72 -0.70 -14.49
N ALA A 222 15.80 -0.85 -15.26
CA ALA A 222 16.60 -2.08 -15.28
C ALA A 222 17.46 -2.24 -13.99
N ASP A 223 17.83 -1.13 -13.36
CA ASP A 223 18.57 -1.11 -12.07
C ASP A 223 17.95 -0.08 -11.10
N PRO A 224 16.85 -0.46 -10.43
CA PRO A 224 16.16 0.40 -9.48
C PRO A 224 17.02 0.88 -8.31
N ALA A 225 18.03 0.09 -7.90
CA ALA A 225 18.92 0.45 -6.80
C ALA A 225 19.88 1.58 -7.19
N LEU A 226 20.40 1.55 -8.43
CA LEU A 226 21.24 2.60 -8.97
C LEU A 226 20.47 3.92 -9.10
N ASP A 227 19.23 3.89 -9.61
CA ASP A 227 18.40 5.09 -9.73
C ASP A 227 18.10 5.73 -8.37
N LEU A 228 17.77 4.90 -7.39
CA LEU A 228 17.57 5.38 -6.01
C LEU A 228 18.84 6.02 -5.45
N ARG A 229 20.01 5.40 -5.66
CA ARG A 229 21.31 5.92 -5.22
C ARG A 229 21.61 7.28 -5.85
N LEU A 230 21.48 7.39 -7.16
CA LEU A 230 21.72 8.65 -7.90
C LEU A 230 20.76 9.76 -7.44
N ALA A 231 19.49 9.42 -7.23
CA ALA A 231 18.51 10.36 -6.72
C ALA A 231 18.88 10.86 -5.32
N LEU A 232 19.26 9.99 -4.40
CA LEU A 232 19.64 10.42 -3.05
C LEU A 232 20.88 11.31 -3.04
N ILE A 233 21.88 11.03 -3.88
CA ILE A 233 23.05 11.90 -4.07
C ILE A 233 22.57 13.29 -4.52
N ARG A 234 21.77 13.36 -5.58
CA ARG A 234 21.24 14.61 -6.12
C ARG A 234 20.44 15.40 -5.07
N LEU A 235 19.59 14.70 -4.31
CA LEU A 235 18.66 15.32 -3.35
C LEU A 235 19.34 15.78 -2.05
N SER A 236 20.52 15.23 -1.72
CA SER A 236 21.23 15.53 -0.48
C SER A 236 22.55 16.28 -0.66
N HIS A 237 23.02 16.49 -1.92
CA HIS A 237 24.28 17.17 -2.17
C HIS A 237 24.09 18.69 -2.33
N GLN A 238 24.76 19.47 -1.50
CA GLN A 238 24.55 20.91 -1.38
C GLN A 238 24.88 21.69 -2.67
N GLU A 239 25.93 21.30 -3.38
CA GLU A 239 26.34 21.97 -4.63
C GLU A 239 25.35 21.77 -5.76
N ILE A 240 24.77 20.56 -5.88
CA ILE A 240 23.79 20.23 -6.91
C ILE A 240 22.49 21.02 -6.69
N ILE A 241 22.07 21.16 -5.42
CA ILE A 241 20.84 21.88 -5.07
C ILE A 241 20.96 23.38 -5.36
N SER A 242 22.14 23.94 -5.17
CA SER A 242 22.39 25.36 -5.43
C SER A 242 22.31 25.71 -6.93
N SER A 243 22.53 24.75 -7.83
CA SER A 243 22.44 24.95 -9.28
C SER A 243 21.01 24.87 -9.83
N ASP A 244 20.11 24.15 -9.14
CA ASP A 244 18.69 24.02 -9.55
C ASP A 244 17.78 25.15 -9.04
N THR A 245 18.32 26.13 -8.30
CA THR A 245 17.55 27.23 -7.65
C THR A 245 17.77 28.59 -8.32
N VAL A 246 18.41 28.63 -9.49
CA VAL A 246 18.62 29.87 -10.30
C VAL A 246 17.61 29.96 -11.44
#